data_5c7c696139e178a073777b0a2416b450
#
_entry.id   5c7c696139e178a073777b0a2416b450
#
_cell.length_a   1.000
_cell.length_b   1.000
_cell.length_c   1.000
_cell.angle_alpha   90.00
_cell.angle_beta   90.00
_cell.angle_gamma   90.00
#
_symmetry.space_group_name_H-M   'P 1'
#
loop_
_entity.id
_entity.type
_entity.pdbx_description
1 polymer ?
#
loop_
_entity_poly.entity_id
_entity_poly.type
_entity_poly.pdbx_seq_one_letter_code
_entity_poly.pdbx_strand_id
1 'polypeptide(L)'
;MKRSESFAIWITGLPASGKSTIVSALKPQLEGLGLTVEVLESDEVRRVITPRPTYSEAERDLFYRALAFIGQRLVAHGVSVVFDATASRRVYRDFGRSAIPCFI
;
A
#
# COMPACT_ATOMS: atom_id res chain seq x y z
N MET A 1 5.78 22.85 15.08
CA MET A 1 4.64 22.01 15.10
C MET A 1 4.99 20.55 14.93
N LYS A 2 4.33 19.74 15.66
CA LYS A 2 4.62 18.32 15.60
C LYS A 2 4.08 17.69 14.33
N ARG A 3 4.93 17.01 13.63
CA ARG A 3 4.54 16.28 12.46
C ARG A 3 3.74 15.05 12.88
N SER A 4 2.61 14.85 12.30
CA SER A 4 1.85 13.65 12.59
C SER A 4 2.65 12.43 12.15
N GLU A 5 2.52 11.37 12.91
CA GLU A 5 3.21 10.14 12.57
C GLU A 5 2.42 9.42 11.47
N SER A 6 2.81 9.68 10.25
CA SER A 6 2.27 8.91 9.15
C SER A 6 2.93 7.54 9.10
N PHE A 7 2.19 6.57 8.60
CA PHE A 7 2.64 5.18 8.60
C PHE A 7 2.06 4.45 7.40
N ALA A 8 2.53 3.23 7.20
CA ALA A 8 2.01 2.37 6.15
C ALA A 8 1.53 1.06 6.75
N ILE A 9 0.37 0.61 6.31
CA ILE A 9 -0.19 -0.68 6.68
C ILE A 9 -0.37 -1.49 5.41
N TRP A 10 0.08 -2.73 5.43
CA TRP A 10 -0.09 -3.62 4.29
C TRP A 10 -1.13 -4.67 4.62
N ILE A 11 -2.23 -4.68 3.89
CA ILE A 11 -3.30 -5.65 4.07
C ILE A 11 -3.25 -6.60 2.89
N THR A 12 -3.00 -7.88 3.19
CA THR A 12 -2.90 -8.92 2.18
C THR A 12 -4.07 -9.87 2.32
N GLY A 13 -4.24 -10.72 1.31
CA GLY A 13 -5.28 -11.73 1.33
C GLY A 13 -5.81 -11.96 -0.06
N LEU A 14 -6.51 -13.07 -0.22
CA LEU A 14 -7.16 -13.37 -1.48
C LEU A 14 -8.34 -12.43 -1.69
N PRO A 15 -8.72 -12.15 -2.95
CA PRO A 15 -9.78 -11.19 -3.22
C PRO A 15 -11.10 -11.50 -2.52
N ALA A 16 -11.41 -12.77 -2.27
CA ALA A 16 -12.67 -13.16 -1.66
C ALA A 16 -12.60 -13.24 -0.14
N SER A 17 -11.51 -12.78 0.48
CA SER A 17 -11.29 -12.98 1.92
C SER A 17 -11.85 -11.87 2.81
N GLY A 18 -12.55 -10.89 2.24
CA GLY A 18 -13.04 -9.77 3.04
C GLY A 18 -12.06 -8.64 3.17
N LYS A 19 -10.97 -8.66 2.41
CA LYS A 19 -9.93 -7.63 2.47
C LYS A 19 -10.50 -6.24 2.17
N SER A 20 -11.35 -6.13 1.16
CA SER A 20 -11.95 -4.86 0.79
C SER A 20 -12.84 -4.30 1.89
N THR A 21 -13.55 -5.16 2.59
CA THR A 21 -14.41 -4.75 3.70
C THR A 21 -13.55 -4.17 4.83
N ILE A 22 -12.43 -4.81 5.13
CA ILE A 22 -11.52 -4.32 6.18
C ILE A 22 -10.96 -2.96 5.80
N VAL A 23 -10.52 -2.80 4.55
CA VAL A 23 -9.96 -1.53 4.09
C VAL A 23 -11.01 -0.43 4.14
N SER A 24 -12.24 -0.73 3.69
CA SER A 24 -13.33 0.26 3.70
C SER A 24 -13.69 0.71 5.10
N ALA A 25 -13.55 -0.17 6.10
CA ALA A 25 -13.83 0.19 7.47
C ALA A 25 -12.68 0.96 8.11
N LEU A 26 -11.46 0.63 7.73
CA LEU A 26 -10.27 1.19 8.35
C LEU A 26 -10.06 2.65 8.00
N LYS A 27 -10.26 3.01 6.73
CA LYS A 27 -9.95 4.35 6.27
C LYS A 27 -10.71 5.43 7.04
N PRO A 28 -12.05 5.35 7.18
CA PRO A 28 -12.76 6.39 7.93
C PRO A 28 -12.38 6.44 9.40
N GLN A 29 -12.01 5.30 9.99
CA GLN A 29 -11.58 5.30 11.38
C GLN A 29 -10.27 6.04 11.55
N LEU A 30 -9.32 5.85 10.65
CA LEU A 30 -8.06 6.56 10.70
C LEU A 30 -8.25 8.03 10.44
N GLU A 31 -9.11 8.38 9.49
CA GLU A 31 -9.41 9.78 9.21
C GLU A 31 -10.08 10.46 10.40
N GLY A 32 -10.89 9.72 11.14
CA GLY A 32 -11.51 10.22 12.34
C GLY A 32 -10.52 10.55 13.45
N LEU A 33 -9.31 9.99 13.38
CA LEU A 33 -8.24 10.30 14.31
C LEU A 33 -7.42 11.50 13.86
N GLY A 34 -7.79 12.14 12.77
CA GLY A 34 -7.07 13.30 12.26
C GLY A 34 -5.99 12.97 11.26
N LEU A 35 -5.95 11.73 10.78
CA LEU A 35 -4.93 11.32 9.82
C LEU A 35 -5.42 11.52 8.39
N THR A 36 -4.49 11.86 7.52
CA THR A 36 -4.74 11.84 6.08
C THR A 36 -4.34 10.47 5.57
N VAL A 37 -5.25 9.78 4.90
CA VAL A 37 -5.06 8.39 4.52
C VAL A 37 -5.26 8.22 3.02
N GLU A 38 -4.32 7.55 2.39
CA GLU A 38 -4.43 7.15 0.99
C GLU A 38 -4.43 5.63 0.91
N VAL A 39 -5.38 5.09 0.18
CA VAL A 39 -5.44 3.65 -0.06
C VAL A 39 -4.87 3.38 -1.44
N LEU A 40 -3.82 2.57 -1.49
CA LEU A 40 -3.22 2.14 -2.75
C LEU A 40 -3.67 0.72 -3.02
N GLU A 41 -4.67 0.59 -3.87
CA GLU A 41 -5.23 -0.70 -4.23
C GLU A 41 -4.46 -1.21 -5.45
N SER A 42 -3.91 -2.42 -5.34
CA SER A 42 -2.93 -2.91 -6.31
C SER A 42 -3.50 -3.02 -7.72
N ASP A 43 -4.76 -3.44 -7.87
CA ASP A 43 -5.35 -3.57 -9.20
C ASP A 43 -5.52 -2.21 -9.86
N GLU A 44 -5.90 -1.20 -9.09
CA GLU A 44 -6.04 0.15 -9.61
C GLU A 44 -4.70 0.72 -10.06
N VAL A 45 -3.69 0.56 -9.22
CA VAL A 45 -2.35 1.06 -9.54
C VAL A 45 -1.78 0.31 -10.74
N ARG A 46 -2.08 -0.99 -10.83
CA ARG A 46 -1.60 -1.81 -11.92
C ARG A 46 -2.15 -1.34 -13.28
N ARG A 47 -3.38 -0.84 -13.30
CA ARG A 47 -3.95 -0.30 -14.55
C ARG A 47 -3.15 0.88 -15.07
N VAL A 48 -2.50 1.61 -14.19
CA VAL A 48 -1.70 2.77 -14.59
C VAL A 48 -0.28 2.37 -14.94
N ILE A 49 0.35 1.55 -14.10
CA ILE A 49 1.77 1.23 -14.25
C ILE A 49 1.98 0.12 -15.26
N THR A 50 1.15 -0.91 -15.23
CA THR A 50 1.28 -2.06 -16.12
C THR A 50 -0.06 -2.36 -16.77
N PRO A 51 -0.54 -1.49 -17.68
CA PRO A 51 -1.88 -1.66 -18.29
C PRO A 51 -1.99 -2.92 -19.14
N ARG A 52 -0.87 -3.46 -19.59
CA ARG A 52 -0.83 -4.73 -20.33
C ARG A 52 0.08 -5.69 -19.59
N PRO A 53 -0.38 -6.26 -18.48
CA PRO A 53 0.49 -7.04 -17.62
C PRO A 53 0.91 -8.36 -18.29
N THR A 54 2.18 -8.71 -18.14
CA THR A 54 2.69 -10.01 -18.56
C THR A 54 2.67 -11.00 -17.41
N TYR A 55 2.56 -10.51 -16.16
CA TYR A 55 2.59 -11.31 -14.94
C TYR A 55 3.90 -12.09 -14.78
N SER A 56 4.96 -11.64 -15.46
CA SER A 56 6.27 -12.24 -15.25
C SER A 56 6.78 -11.86 -13.85
N GLU A 57 7.75 -12.62 -13.38
CA GLU A 57 8.35 -12.33 -12.09
C GLU A 57 9.03 -10.97 -12.08
N ALA A 58 9.74 -10.65 -13.16
CA ALA A 58 10.40 -9.36 -13.26
C ALA A 58 9.41 -8.21 -13.24
N GLU A 59 8.27 -8.36 -13.90
CA GLU A 59 7.25 -7.33 -13.91
C GLU A 59 6.63 -7.17 -12.51
N ARG A 60 6.40 -8.28 -11.82
CA ARG A 60 5.87 -8.23 -10.46
C ARG A 60 6.83 -7.52 -9.51
N ASP A 61 8.10 -7.83 -9.61
CA ASP A 61 9.11 -7.16 -8.79
C ASP A 61 9.11 -5.67 -9.05
N LEU A 62 9.08 -5.28 -10.31
CA LEU A 62 9.05 -3.86 -10.67
C LEU A 62 7.79 -3.19 -10.12
N PHE A 63 6.65 -3.84 -10.28
CA PHE A 63 5.39 -3.28 -9.82
C PHE A 63 5.41 -3.04 -8.32
N TYR A 64 5.83 -4.04 -7.54
CA TYR A 64 5.80 -3.90 -6.09
C TYR A 64 6.86 -2.94 -5.57
N ARG A 65 7.99 -2.81 -6.28
CA ARG A 65 8.96 -1.78 -5.95
C ARG A 65 8.38 -0.39 -6.20
N ALA A 66 7.69 -0.22 -7.32
CA ALA A 66 7.03 1.05 -7.63
C ALA A 66 5.96 1.39 -6.60
N LEU A 67 5.18 0.40 -6.22
CA LEU A 67 4.13 0.58 -5.22
C LEU A 67 4.72 1.02 -3.88
N ALA A 68 5.80 0.38 -3.45
CA ALA A 68 6.47 0.74 -2.21
C ALA A 68 7.05 2.15 -2.28
N PHE A 69 7.59 2.53 -3.44
CA PHE A 69 8.13 3.87 -3.62
C PHE A 69 7.04 4.93 -3.51
N ILE A 70 5.89 4.68 -4.14
CA ILE A 70 4.77 5.61 -4.06
C ILE A 70 4.35 5.79 -2.61
N GLY A 71 4.22 4.69 -1.88
CA GLY A 71 3.84 4.76 -0.48
C GLY A 71 4.85 5.50 0.36
N GLN A 72 6.14 5.26 0.11
CA GLN A 72 7.20 5.95 0.82
C GLN A 72 7.09 7.47 0.64
N ARG A 73 6.84 7.92 -0.58
CA ARG A 73 6.73 9.35 -0.86
C ARG A 73 5.53 9.96 -0.12
N LEU A 74 4.43 9.24 -0.08
CA LEU A 74 3.25 9.72 0.62
C LEU A 74 3.48 9.80 2.13
N VAL A 75 4.08 8.77 2.70
CA VAL A 75 4.37 8.76 4.14
C VAL A 75 5.35 9.88 4.49
N ALA A 76 6.33 10.13 3.64
CA ALA A 76 7.30 11.19 3.87
C ALA A 76 6.65 12.57 3.92
N HIS A 77 5.47 12.72 3.34
CA HIS A 77 4.76 14.00 3.31
C HIS A 77 3.53 14.01 4.22
N GLY A 78 3.49 13.11 5.19
CA GLY A 78 2.46 13.15 6.22
C GLY A 78 1.19 12.41 5.87
N VAL A 79 1.19 11.61 4.82
CA VAL A 79 0.02 10.82 4.43
C VAL A 79 0.25 9.37 4.85
N SER A 80 -0.67 8.84 5.64
CA SER A 80 -0.64 7.42 5.98
C SER A 80 -1.19 6.61 4.82
N VAL A 81 -0.58 5.46 4.57
CA VAL A 81 -0.90 4.66 3.38
C VAL A 81 -1.41 3.29 3.81
N VAL A 82 -2.49 2.86 3.19
CA VAL A 82 -2.97 1.50 3.32
C VAL A 82 -2.75 0.80 1.98
N PHE A 83 -1.87 -0.19 1.97
CA PHE A 83 -1.67 -1.01 0.78
C PHE A 83 -2.70 -2.12 0.78
N ASP A 84 -3.59 -2.09 -0.18
CA ASP A 84 -4.59 -3.12 -0.40
C ASP A 84 -4.09 -3.97 -1.56
N ALA A 85 -3.33 -5.01 -1.24
CA ALA A 85 -2.62 -5.77 -2.25
C ALA A 85 -2.65 -7.25 -1.94
N THR A 86 -2.70 -8.05 -2.99
CA THR A 86 -2.74 -9.50 -2.87
C THR A 86 -1.34 -10.10 -2.98
N ALA A 87 -0.33 -9.39 -2.51
CA ALA A 87 1.04 -9.87 -2.57
C ALA A 87 1.20 -11.11 -1.69
N SER A 88 1.40 -12.25 -2.33
CA SER A 88 1.57 -13.49 -1.61
C SER A 88 3.01 -13.73 -1.19
N ARG A 89 3.96 -13.07 -1.82
CA ARG A 89 5.36 -13.24 -1.52
C ARG A 89 5.84 -12.23 -0.50
N ARG A 90 6.54 -12.71 0.48
CA ARG A 90 7.07 -11.87 1.54
C ARG A 90 8.00 -10.78 1.00
N VAL A 91 8.76 -11.10 -0.06
CA VAL A 91 9.72 -10.15 -0.62
C VAL A 91 9.04 -8.86 -1.08
N TYR A 92 7.81 -8.95 -1.55
CA TYR A 92 7.08 -7.76 -2.00
C TYR A 92 6.75 -6.84 -0.83
N ARG A 93 6.36 -7.41 0.30
CA ARG A 93 6.12 -6.63 1.51
C ARG A 93 7.40 -6.07 2.07
N ASP A 94 8.50 -6.80 1.89
CA ASP A 94 9.81 -6.34 2.35
C ASP A 94 10.28 -5.10 1.62
N PHE A 95 9.89 -4.93 0.36
CA PHE A 95 10.17 -3.68 -0.34
C PHE A 95 9.57 -2.49 0.40
N GLY A 96 8.33 -2.62 0.84
CA GLY A 96 7.67 -1.56 1.61
C GLY A 96 8.34 -1.35 2.95
N ARG A 97 8.66 -2.44 3.65
CA ARG A 97 9.28 -2.35 4.96
C ARG A 97 10.65 -1.67 4.89
N SER A 98 11.41 -1.94 3.84
CA SER A 98 12.71 -1.31 3.66
C SER A 98 12.61 0.16 3.31
N ALA A 99 11.58 0.53 2.57
CA ALA A 99 11.46 1.89 2.06
C ALA A 99 10.74 2.84 3.02
N ILE A 100 9.88 2.31 3.88
CA ILE A 100 9.00 3.11 4.71
C ILE A 100 9.29 2.84 6.19
N PRO A 101 9.77 3.86 6.93
CA PRO A 101 10.18 3.65 8.32
C PRO A 101 9.09 3.15 9.25
N CYS A 102 7.85 3.62 9.07
CA CYS A 102 6.74 3.24 9.94
C CYS A 102 5.83 2.24 9.26
N PHE A 103 6.40 1.14 8.82
CA PHE A 103 5.66 0.11 8.12
C PHE A 103 5.11 -0.92 9.10
N ILE A 104 3.84 -1.23 8.95
CA ILE A 104 3.14 -2.19 9.83
C ILE A 104 2.67 -3.41 9.04
#